data_b8ddda13d612f295ea289c1c5108c995
#
_entry.id   b8ddda13d612f295ea289c1c5108c995
#
_cell.length_a   1.000
_cell.length_b   1.000
_cell.length_c   1.000
_cell.angle_alpha   90.00
_cell.angle_beta   90.00
_cell.angle_gamma   90.00
#
_symmetry.space_group_name_H-M   'P 1'
#
loop_
_entity.id
_entity.type
_entity.pdbx_description
1 polymer ?
#
loop_
_entity_poly.entity_id
_entity_poly.type
_entity_poly.pdbx_seq_one_letter_code
_entity_poly.pdbx_strand_id
1 'polypeptide(L)'
;FPSFFRNTPMGATESTRYDDLKHNVDHSRMIQFGITVADVSGNIGGTWEFNLRFDLSTDLFVSQSIQFLQDNGIDFDRLRRDGIHFDMFAQLLSRVVARHRNLCWVTFHGLYDLSHTLKTVTNRPLPPSVAAFASQLGIVIGDVVDIKYMARFCHGLRGGELGLAAIAKILNAERVGGAHQAGSDSLLTARVYTKMRMAYEIDETLFAGCLYGISARICKPIAVPNTNGRRCFIPTATTPAPFLRCITTHTSVFMIAAPFSHVL
;
A
#
# COMPACT_ATOMS: atom_id res chain seq x y z
N PHE A 1 8.47 8.82 0.39
CA PHE A 1 7.93 9.91 1.25
C PHE A 1 9.09 10.76 1.76
N PRO A 2 8.96 12.10 1.82
CA PRO A 2 10.07 12.99 2.19
C PRO A 2 10.30 13.07 3.70
N SER A 3 9.56 12.33 4.53
CA SER A 3 9.55 12.66 5.95
C SER A 3 9.03 11.54 6.86
N PHE A 4 9.91 11.11 7.75
CA PHE A 4 9.55 10.46 9.00
C PHE A 4 9.83 11.45 10.13
N PHE A 5 8.86 12.31 10.45
CA PHE A 5 8.99 13.33 11.50
C PHE A 5 9.08 12.71 12.90
N ARG A 6 8.46 11.54 13.07
CA ARG A 6 8.52 10.75 14.31
C ARG A 6 9.07 9.37 13.99
N ASN A 7 10.08 8.98 14.74
CA ASN A 7 10.63 7.63 14.74
C ASN A 7 9.98 6.82 15.86
N THR A 8 9.41 5.69 15.52
CA THR A 8 8.79 4.81 16.50
C THR A 8 9.87 4.03 17.25
N PRO A 9 9.92 4.06 18.59
CA PRO A 9 10.87 3.27 19.36
C PRO A 9 10.68 1.76 19.13
N MET A 10 11.79 1.01 19.17
CA MET A 10 11.75 -0.45 19.14
C MET A 10 10.93 -0.95 20.34
N GLY A 11 10.00 -1.87 20.12
CA GLY A 11 9.11 -2.40 21.18
C GLY A 11 7.89 -1.51 21.51
N ALA A 12 7.68 -0.41 20.79
CA ALA A 12 6.49 0.42 20.97
C ALA A 12 5.19 -0.40 20.76
N THR A 13 4.13 0.00 21.47
CA THR A 13 2.80 -0.61 21.31
C THR A 13 2.25 -0.35 19.90
N GLU A 14 1.27 -1.14 19.47
CA GLU A 14 0.62 -0.92 18.17
C GLU A 14 -0.03 0.46 18.09
N SER A 15 -0.66 0.91 19.18
CA SER A 15 -1.25 2.26 19.24
C SER A 15 -0.20 3.34 19.02
N THR A 16 0.94 3.27 19.71
CA THR A 16 2.03 4.23 19.56
C THR A 16 2.58 4.23 18.13
N ARG A 17 2.79 3.04 17.55
CA ARG A 17 3.24 2.93 16.14
C ARG A 17 2.24 3.55 15.17
N TYR A 18 0.94 3.36 15.43
CA TYR A 18 -0.10 3.96 14.59
C TYR A 18 -0.18 5.48 14.76
N ASP A 19 -0.03 5.99 15.98
CA ASP A 19 -0.03 7.44 16.24
C ASP A 19 1.14 8.13 15.54
N ASP A 20 2.32 7.52 15.54
CA ASP A 20 3.49 8.01 14.82
C ASP A 20 3.30 7.94 13.29
N LEU A 21 2.77 6.82 12.78
CA LEU A 21 2.42 6.68 11.38
C LEU A 21 1.42 7.75 10.95
N LYS A 22 0.34 7.91 11.72
CA LYS A 22 -0.69 8.92 11.47
C LYS A 22 -0.09 10.31 11.43
N HIS A 23 0.75 10.65 12.43
CA HIS A 23 1.42 11.94 12.47
C HIS A 23 2.29 12.14 11.23
N ASN A 24 3.11 11.17 10.88
CA ASN A 24 3.99 11.25 9.71
C ASN A 24 3.20 11.42 8.40
N VAL A 25 2.16 10.62 8.21
CA VAL A 25 1.32 10.66 7.00
C VAL A 25 0.53 11.97 6.92
N ASP A 26 -0.07 12.42 8.03
CA ASP A 26 -0.90 13.62 8.02
C ASP A 26 -0.10 14.90 7.71
N HIS A 27 1.20 14.94 8.09
CA HIS A 27 2.07 16.10 7.88
C HIS A 27 2.96 15.99 6.64
N SER A 28 3.08 14.81 6.02
CA SER A 28 3.92 14.65 4.84
C SER A 28 3.11 14.69 3.54
N ARG A 29 3.82 15.02 2.45
CA ARG A 29 3.31 14.89 1.08
C ARG A 29 3.97 13.72 0.38
N MET A 30 3.23 13.06 -0.47
CA MET A 30 3.74 12.04 -1.36
C MET A 30 4.47 12.72 -2.52
N ILE A 31 5.66 12.23 -2.87
CA ILE A 31 6.46 12.77 -3.99
C ILE A 31 6.46 11.87 -5.21
N GLN A 32 6.29 10.57 -5.01
CA GLN A 32 6.08 9.60 -6.09
C GLN A 32 4.99 8.61 -5.73
N PHE A 33 4.31 8.12 -6.76
CA PHE A 33 3.35 7.03 -6.66
C PHE A 33 3.54 6.09 -7.85
N GLY A 34 3.82 4.81 -7.56
CA GLY A 34 3.96 3.76 -8.56
C GLY A 34 2.78 2.81 -8.53
N ILE A 35 2.28 2.46 -9.69
CA ILE A 35 1.21 1.47 -9.82
C ILE A 35 1.48 0.54 -10.99
N THR A 36 1.30 -0.75 -10.75
CA THR A 36 1.34 -1.79 -11.79
C THR A 36 0.00 -2.51 -11.83
N VAL A 37 -0.54 -2.70 -13.00
CA VAL A 37 -1.78 -3.48 -13.22
C VAL A 37 -1.39 -4.83 -13.78
N ALA A 38 -1.91 -5.90 -13.18
CA ALA A 38 -1.75 -7.25 -13.66
C ALA A 38 -3.09 -8.00 -13.61
N ASP A 39 -3.20 -9.08 -14.39
CA ASP A 39 -4.31 -10.01 -14.26
C ASP A 39 -4.06 -11.06 -13.16
N VAL A 40 -5.03 -11.89 -12.90
CA VAL A 40 -4.94 -12.98 -11.90
C VAL A 40 -3.87 -14.03 -12.22
N SER A 41 -3.45 -14.13 -13.47
CA SER A 41 -2.37 -15.03 -13.91
C SER A 41 -0.99 -14.39 -13.74
N GLY A 42 -0.93 -13.10 -13.38
CA GLY A 42 0.32 -12.35 -13.21
C GLY A 42 0.84 -11.71 -14.49
N ASN A 43 0.04 -11.67 -15.57
CA ASN A 43 0.41 -10.93 -16.77
C ASN A 43 0.31 -9.44 -16.50
N ILE A 44 1.40 -8.71 -16.75
CA ILE A 44 1.48 -7.26 -16.54
C ILE A 44 0.78 -6.53 -17.70
N GLY A 45 -0.24 -5.76 -17.38
CA GLY A 45 -0.93 -4.86 -18.32
C GLY A 45 -0.24 -3.53 -18.50
N GLY A 46 0.42 -3.04 -17.46
CA GLY A 46 1.19 -1.80 -17.51
C GLY A 46 1.69 -1.36 -16.14
N THR A 47 2.71 -0.49 -16.16
CA THR A 47 3.28 0.14 -14.97
C THR A 47 3.38 1.64 -15.20
N TRP A 48 2.93 2.41 -14.23
CA TRP A 48 2.99 3.87 -14.26
C TRP A 48 3.69 4.40 -13.01
N GLU A 49 4.45 5.45 -13.21
CA GLU A 49 5.06 6.23 -12.15
C GLU A 49 4.59 7.67 -12.25
N PHE A 50 4.03 8.19 -11.17
CA PHE A 50 3.57 9.56 -11.07
C PHE A 50 4.55 10.34 -10.18
N ASN A 51 5.21 11.31 -10.77
CA ASN A 51 6.11 12.23 -10.07
C ASN A 51 5.30 13.47 -9.68
N LEU A 52 5.14 13.68 -8.37
CA LEU A 52 4.31 14.75 -7.83
C LEU A 52 5.15 15.98 -7.54
N ARG A 53 4.53 17.15 -7.72
CA ARG A 53 5.20 18.42 -7.44
C ARG A 53 5.58 18.51 -5.97
N PHE A 54 6.86 18.82 -5.74
CA PHE A 54 7.43 19.03 -4.42
C PHE A 54 8.47 20.15 -4.47
N ASP A 55 8.39 21.10 -3.51
CA ASP A 55 9.27 22.25 -3.45
C ASP A 55 9.97 22.29 -2.07
N LEU A 56 11.30 22.12 -2.08
CA LEU A 56 12.11 22.13 -0.86
C LEU A 56 12.10 23.49 -0.12
N SER A 57 11.62 24.56 -0.76
CA SER A 57 11.50 25.88 -0.12
C SER A 57 10.21 26.05 0.68
N THR A 58 9.18 25.24 0.42
CA THR A 58 7.84 25.44 1.01
C THR A 58 7.26 24.18 1.64
N ASP A 59 7.63 22.99 1.16
CA ASP A 59 7.08 21.73 1.67
C ASP A 59 7.88 21.20 2.87
N LEU A 60 7.18 20.55 3.80
CA LEU A 60 7.82 19.96 4.97
C LEU A 60 8.60 18.70 4.60
N PHE A 61 9.82 18.58 5.09
CA PHE A 61 10.65 17.41 4.88
C PHE A 61 11.65 17.16 6.03
N VAL A 62 12.26 15.97 6.01
CA VAL A 62 13.41 15.62 6.85
C VAL A 62 14.64 15.55 5.95
N SER A 63 15.69 16.29 6.28
CA SER A 63 16.90 16.42 5.43
C SER A 63 17.52 15.06 5.08
N GLN A 64 17.54 14.13 6.01
CA GLN A 64 18.04 12.77 5.80
C GLN A 64 17.23 12.00 4.73
N SER A 65 15.90 12.19 4.73
CA SER A 65 15.02 11.58 3.72
C SER A 65 15.26 12.19 2.33
N ILE A 66 15.46 13.51 2.25
CA ILE A 66 15.76 14.19 0.98
C ILE A 66 17.09 13.71 0.43
N GLN A 67 18.15 13.66 1.25
CA GLN A 67 19.46 13.18 0.81
C GLN A 67 19.37 11.74 0.28
N PHE A 68 18.70 10.85 1.01
CA PHE A 68 18.50 9.48 0.55
C PHE A 68 17.77 9.41 -0.81
N LEU A 69 16.75 10.24 -1.01
CA LEU A 69 16.00 10.27 -2.27
C LEU A 69 16.83 10.80 -3.43
N GLN A 70 17.65 11.82 -3.18
CA GLN A 70 18.60 12.35 -4.16
C GLN A 70 19.64 11.30 -4.55
N ASP A 71 20.20 10.58 -3.58
CA ASP A 71 21.16 9.51 -3.81
C ASP A 71 20.55 8.35 -4.64
N ASN A 72 19.23 8.21 -4.60
CA ASN A 72 18.48 7.24 -5.41
C ASN A 72 17.87 7.83 -6.70
N GLY A 73 18.35 9.02 -7.11
CA GLY A 73 18.03 9.59 -8.42
C GLY A 73 16.77 10.45 -8.48
N ILE A 74 16.21 10.86 -7.36
CA ILE A 74 15.09 11.82 -7.34
C ILE A 74 15.64 13.23 -7.56
N ASP A 75 15.19 13.86 -8.63
CA ASP A 75 15.52 15.24 -8.98
C ASP A 75 14.44 16.21 -8.47
N PHE A 76 14.71 16.87 -7.35
CA PHE A 76 13.77 17.79 -6.72
C PHE A 76 13.54 19.07 -7.52
N ASP A 77 14.53 19.54 -8.29
CA ASP A 77 14.32 20.69 -9.18
C ASP A 77 13.35 20.34 -10.31
N ARG A 78 13.45 19.13 -10.82
CA ARG A 78 12.49 18.61 -11.80
C ARG A 78 11.12 18.41 -11.19
N LEU A 79 11.01 17.85 -9.97
CA LEU A 79 9.74 17.71 -9.28
C LEU A 79 9.05 19.05 -9.04
N ARG A 80 9.81 20.08 -8.66
CA ARG A 80 9.29 21.43 -8.48
C ARG A 80 8.75 22.02 -9.78
N ARG A 81 9.49 21.85 -10.89
CA ARG A 81 9.17 22.47 -12.17
C ARG A 81 8.10 21.71 -12.95
N ASP A 82 8.26 20.38 -13.06
CA ASP A 82 7.52 19.51 -13.98
C ASP A 82 6.56 18.53 -13.27
N GLY A 83 6.61 18.46 -11.94
CA GLY A 83 5.82 17.53 -11.15
C GLY A 83 4.31 17.78 -11.24
N ILE A 84 3.53 16.72 -11.20
CA ILE A 84 2.08 16.77 -11.25
C ILE A 84 1.55 17.44 -9.98
N HIS A 85 0.65 18.38 -10.11
CA HIS A 85 -0.01 19.01 -8.96
C HIS A 85 -0.76 17.95 -8.14
N PHE A 86 -0.57 17.98 -6.81
CA PHE A 86 -1.15 16.98 -5.91
C PHE A 86 -2.67 16.87 -6.03
N ASP A 87 -3.38 18.01 -6.14
CA ASP A 87 -4.84 18.01 -6.24
C ASP A 87 -5.34 17.33 -7.52
N MET A 88 -4.64 17.52 -8.64
CA MET A 88 -4.96 16.85 -9.89
C MET A 88 -4.73 15.33 -9.78
N PHE A 89 -3.62 14.92 -9.19
CA PHE A 89 -3.34 13.52 -8.93
C PHE A 89 -4.38 12.89 -7.99
N ALA A 90 -4.73 13.58 -6.89
CA ALA A 90 -5.72 13.12 -5.92
C ALA A 90 -7.10 12.91 -6.58
N GLN A 91 -7.53 13.82 -7.45
CA GLN A 91 -8.78 13.67 -8.20
C GLN A 91 -8.75 12.47 -9.15
N LEU A 92 -7.64 12.25 -9.87
CA LEU A 92 -7.46 11.11 -10.75
C LEU A 92 -7.49 9.79 -9.96
N LEU A 93 -6.69 9.71 -8.89
CA LEU A 93 -6.62 8.51 -8.04
C LEU A 93 -7.99 8.19 -7.41
N SER A 94 -8.69 9.20 -6.91
CA SER A 94 -10.03 9.03 -6.33
C SER A 94 -11.02 8.47 -7.35
N ARG A 95 -10.97 8.92 -8.60
CA ARG A 95 -11.83 8.40 -9.69
C ARG A 95 -11.48 6.95 -10.02
N VAL A 96 -10.19 6.60 -10.08
CA VAL A 96 -9.71 5.23 -10.33
C VAL A 96 -10.20 4.30 -9.23
N VAL A 97 -9.97 4.66 -7.96
CA VAL A 97 -10.40 3.87 -6.80
C VAL A 97 -11.92 3.70 -6.77
N ALA A 98 -12.68 4.77 -7.01
CA ALA A 98 -14.15 4.71 -7.01
C ALA A 98 -14.72 3.84 -8.13
N ARG A 99 -14.07 3.86 -9.31
CA ARG A 99 -14.54 3.12 -10.50
C ARG A 99 -14.18 1.64 -10.43
N HIS A 100 -13.08 1.29 -9.79
CA HIS A 100 -12.49 -0.06 -9.80
C HIS A 100 -12.50 -0.73 -8.42
N ARG A 101 -13.67 -0.79 -7.79
CA ARG A 101 -13.84 -1.36 -6.43
C ARG A 101 -13.62 -2.87 -6.32
N ASN A 102 -13.55 -3.57 -7.44
CA ASN A 102 -13.34 -5.02 -7.49
C ASN A 102 -11.87 -5.41 -7.60
N LEU A 103 -10.97 -4.45 -7.49
CA LEU A 103 -9.55 -4.69 -7.54
C LEU A 103 -9.03 -5.18 -6.19
N CYS A 104 -8.04 -6.05 -6.25
CA CYS A 104 -7.21 -6.38 -5.10
C CYS A 104 -5.94 -5.51 -5.13
N TRP A 105 -5.68 -4.80 -4.05
CA TRP A 105 -4.50 -3.98 -3.89
C TRP A 105 -3.38 -4.80 -3.25
N VAL A 106 -2.32 -5.04 -3.99
CA VAL A 106 -1.16 -5.79 -3.49
C VAL A 106 -0.04 -4.82 -3.16
N THR A 107 0.52 -4.96 -1.98
CA THR A 107 1.60 -4.12 -1.47
C THR A 107 2.75 -4.97 -0.93
N PHE A 108 3.90 -4.35 -0.74
CA PHE A 108 4.99 -4.92 0.03
C PHE A 108 5.28 -4.01 1.23
N HIS A 109 4.93 -4.43 2.44
CA HIS A 109 5.02 -3.59 3.65
C HIS A 109 4.21 -2.29 3.50
N GLY A 110 3.01 -2.41 2.95
CA GLY A 110 2.26 -1.29 2.39
C GLY A 110 1.48 -0.44 3.38
N LEU A 111 1.76 -0.51 4.68
CA LEU A 111 1.01 0.26 5.67
C LEU A 111 1.11 1.77 5.41
N TYR A 112 2.30 2.30 5.11
CA TYR A 112 2.49 3.71 4.73
C TYR A 112 1.87 4.03 3.37
N ASP A 113 2.05 3.15 2.38
CA ASP A 113 1.52 3.36 1.01
C ASP A 113 0.00 3.47 1.01
N LEU A 114 -0.67 2.54 1.71
CA LEU A 114 -2.12 2.54 1.85
C LEU A 114 -2.63 3.70 2.69
N SER A 115 -1.87 4.12 3.72
CA SER A 115 -2.20 5.29 4.53
C SER A 115 -2.17 6.58 3.71
N HIS A 116 -1.12 6.79 2.93
CA HIS A 116 -1.05 7.93 2.01
C HIS A 116 -2.12 7.85 0.92
N THR A 117 -2.39 6.66 0.38
CA THR A 117 -3.46 6.45 -0.60
C THR A 117 -4.82 6.81 0.00
N LEU A 118 -5.11 6.33 1.21
CA LEU A 118 -6.36 6.65 1.91
C LEU A 118 -6.52 8.14 2.15
N LYS A 119 -5.48 8.81 2.69
CA LYS A 119 -5.45 10.27 2.89
C LYS A 119 -5.69 11.01 1.57
N THR A 120 -5.02 10.61 0.50
CA THR A 120 -5.13 11.24 -0.82
C THR A 120 -6.54 11.10 -1.40
N VAL A 121 -7.10 9.88 -1.37
CA VAL A 121 -8.43 9.59 -1.95
C VAL A 121 -9.55 10.24 -1.15
N THR A 122 -9.42 10.31 0.17
CA THR A 122 -10.45 10.91 1.04
C THR A 122 -10.30 12.40 1.22
N ASN A 123 -9.12 12.94 0.94
CA ASN A 123 -8.72 14.31 1.27
C ASN A 123 -8.96 14.66 2.76
N ARG A 124 -8.69 13.72 3.66
CA ARG A 124 -8.89 13.84 5.10
C ARG A 124 -7.69 13.27 5.86
N PRO A 125 -7.42 13.76 7.08
CA PRO A 125 -6.47 13.12 7.98
C PRO A 125 -6.82 11.64 8.22
N LEU A 126 -5.82 10.83 8.57
CA LEU A 126 -6.06 9.43 8.92
C LEU A 126 -6.98 9.30 10.14
N PRO A 127 -7.74 8.21 10.23
CA PRO A 127 -8.60 7.91 11.39
C PRO A 127 -7.83 7.90 12.72
N PRO A 128 -8.52 8.09 13.85
CA PRO A 128 -7.87 8.24 15.15
C PRO A 128 -7.35 6.93 15.75
N SER A 129 -7.70 5.77 15.19
CA SER A 129 -7.27 4.46 15.71
C SER A 129 -7.05 3.44 14.61
N VAL A 130 -6.26 2.39 14.90
CA VAL A 130 -5.99 1.27 13.98
C VAL A 130 -7.30 0.63 13.49
N ALA A 131 -8.26 0.40 14.38
CA ALA A 131 -9.53 -0.21 14.01
C ALA A 131 -10.35 0.68 13.06
N ALA A 132 -10.41 1.98 13.33
CA ALA A 132 -11.09 2.94 12.45
C ALA A 132 -10.37 3.07 11.10
N PHE A 133 -9.04 3.04 11.08
CA PHE A 133 -8.23 3.02 9.87
C PHE A 133 -8.52 1.77 9.02
N ALA A 134 -8.45 0.57 9.61
CA ALA A 134 -8.73 -0.68 8.91
C ALA A 134 -10.15 -0.71 8.32
N SER A 135 -11.14 -0.25 9.09
CA SER A 135 -12.52 -0.12 8.63
C SER A 135 -12.65 0.84 7.43
N GLN A 136 -12.06 2.04 7.55
CA GLN A 136 -12.14 3.04 6.48
C GLN A 136 -11.39 2.59 5.22
N LEU A 137 -10.23 1.94 5.39
CA LEU A 137 -9.46 1.39 4.28
C LEU A 137 -10.28 0.32 3.53
N GLY A 138 -10.95 -0.60 4.24
CA GLY A 138 -11.84 -1.59 3.63
C GLY A 138 -13.01 -0.97 2.86
N ILE A 139 -13.58 0.13 3.37
CA ILE A 139 -14.67 0.86 2.69
C ILE A 139 -14.17 1.56 1.42
N VAL A 140 -13.02 2.22 1.48
CA VAL A 140 -12.52 3.11 0.40
C VAL A 140 -11.73 2.33 -0.63
N ILE A 141 -10.76 1.54 -0.19
CA ILE A 141 -9.81 0.81 -1.05
C ILE A 141 -10.32 -0.59 -1.39
N GLY A 142 -10.86 -1.30 -0.41
CA GLY A 142 -11.40 -2.65 -0.61
C GLY A 142 -10.40 -3.74 -0.24
N ASP A 143 -10.21 -4.72 -1.14
CA ASP A 143 -9.36 -5.89 -0.87
C ASP A 143 -7.89 -5.52 -0.95
N VAL A 144 -7.14 -5.95 0.07
CA VAL A 144 -5.70 -5.68 0.20
C VAL A 144 -4.96 -6.96 0.54
N VAL A 145 -3.77 -7.11 -0.03
CA VAL A 145 -2.81 -8.17 0.31
C VAL A 145 -1.44 -7.54 0.53
N ASP A 146 -0.75 -7.92 1.60
CA ASP A 146 0.61 -7.47 1.89
C ASP A 146 1.58 -8.64 1.78
N ILE A 147 2.47 -8.59 0.78
CA ILE A 147 3.45 -9.64 0.51
C ILE A 147 4.40 -9.85 1.70
N LYS A 148 4.78 -8.78 2.41
CA LYS A 148 5.64 -8.90 3.59
C LYS A 148 4.94 -9.65 4.71
N TYR A 149 3.62 -9.46 4.87
CA TYR A 149 2.82 -10.26 5.80
C TYR A 149 2.77 -11.73 5.36
N MET A 150 2.51 -12.00 4.08
CA MET A 150 2.50 -13.37 3.52
C MET A 150 3.84 -14.07 3.69
N ALA A 151 4.96 -13.36 3.49
CA ALA A 151 6.31 -13.89 3.60
C ALA A 151 6.62 -14.47 4.99
N ARG A 152 5.88 -14.09 6.04
CA ARG A 152 6.03 -14.65 7.39
C ARG A 152 5.71 -16.15 7.45
N PHE A 153 4.89 -16.64 6.54
CA PHE A 153 4.41 -18.01 6.50
C PHE A 153 5.07 -18.83 5.39
N CYS A 154 5.96 -18.21 4.60
CA CYS A 154 6.68 -18.87 3.52
C CYS A 154 8.03 -19.38 4.01
N HIS A 155 8.26 -20.69 3.88
CA HIS A 155 9.55 -21.28 4.25
C HIS A 155 10.72 -20.64 3.47
N GLY A 156 11.81 -20.32 4.15
CA GLY A 156 12.98 -19.67 3.54
C GLY A 156 12.93 -18.17 3.42
N LEU A 157 11.77 -17.51 3.73
CA LEU A 157 11.64 -16.05 3.69
C LEU A 157 11.78 -15.36 5.06
N ARG A 158 12.47 -16.05 6.01
CA ARG A 158 12.86 -15.52 7.33
C ARG A 158 11.73 -14.82 8.09
N GLY A 159 10.53 -15.38 8.11
CA GLY A 159 9.42 -14.83 8.91
C GLY A 159 8.99 -13.41 8.52
N GLY A 160 9.23 -12.96 7.28
CA GLY A 160 8.90 -11.62 6.82
C GLY A 160 9.93 -10.53 7.16
N GLU A 161 11.13 -10.88 7.64
CA GLU A 161 12.20 -9.90 7.91
C GLU A 161 12.87 -9.37 6.64
N LEU A 162 12.82 -10.15 5.56
CA LEU A 162 13.47 -9.79 4.29
C LEU A 162 12.76 -8.59 3.63
N GLY A 163 13.57 -7.77 2.96
CA GLY A 163 13.08 -6.69 2.10
C GLY A 163 12.68 -7.19 0.70
N LEU A 164 11.98 -6.34 -0.06
CA LEU A 164 11.49 -6.65 -1.40
C LEU A 164 12.60 -7.18 -2.34
N ALA A 165 13.74 -6.50 -2.37
CA ALA A 165 14.87 -6.90 -3.22
C ALA A 165 15.45 -8.28 -2.84
N ALA A 166 15.49 -8.60 -1.54
CA ALA A 166 15.98 -9.89 -1.07
C ALA A 166 15.02 -11.03 -1.43
N ILE A 167 13.72 -10.83 -1.23
CA ILE A 167 12.69 -11.79 -1.65
C ILE A 167 12.68 -11.95 -3.16
N ALA A 168 12.80 -10.85 -3.90
CA ALA A 168 12.89 -10.89 -5.37
C ALA A 168 14.07 -11.75 -5.85
N LYS A 169 15.24 -11.61 -5.21
CA LYS A 169 16.42 -12.43 -5.51
C LYS A 169 16.16 -13.92 -5.24
N ILE A 170 15.57 -14.28 -4.11
CA ILE A 170 15.24 -15.67 -3.76
C ILE A 170 14.25 -16.27 -4.78
N LEU A 171 13.26 -15.50 -5.20
CA LEU A 171 12.24 -15.94 -6.14
C LEU A 171 12.62 -15.75 -7.61
N ASN A 172 13.86 -15.34 -7.91
CA ASN A 172 14.31 -15.00 -9.26
C ASN A 172 13.37 -14.01 -9.99
N ALA A 173 12.84 -13.03 -9.25
CA ALA A 173 12.07 -11.93 -9.80
C ALA A 173 13.00 -10.79 -10.19
N GLU A 174 13.10 -10.51 -11.48
CA GLU A 174 14.00 -9.50 -12.01
C GLU A 174 13.46 -8.08 -11.79
N ARG A 175 14.32 -7.16 -11.34
CA ARG A 175 14.01 -5.73 -11.25
C ARG A 175 14.23 -5.05 -12.60
N VAL A 176 13.32 -4.17 -12.96
CA VAL A 176 13.48 -3.25 -14.10
C VAL A 176 13.44 -1.82 -13.57
N GLY A 177 14.44 -1.03 -13.91
CA GLY A 177 14.62 0.33 -13.40
C GLY A 177 15.39 0.42 -12.09
N GLY A 178 15.49 1.64 -11.55
CA GLY A 178 16.21 1.93 -10.31
C GLY A 178 15.49 1.41 -9.06
N ALA A 179 16.27 1.07 -8.05
CA ALA A 179 15.72 0.82 -6.72
C ALA A 179 15.18 2.14 -6.12
N HIS A 180 14.16 2.04 -5.27
CA HIS A 180 13.53 3.20 -4.61
C HIS A 180 12.88 4.21 -5.58
N GLN A 181 12.56 3.77 -6.80
CA GLN A 181 11.66 4.46 -7.72
C GLN A 181 10.30 3.76 -7.70
N ALA A 182 9.24 4.51 -7.52
CA ALA A 182 7.92 3.96 -7.24
C ALA A 182 7.40 3.03 -8.34
N GLY A 183 7.64 3.36 -9.61
CA GLY A 183 7.28 2.51 -10.74
C GLY A 183 8.06 1.18 -10.75
N SER A 184 9.38 1.24 -10.54
CA SER A 184 10.23 0.05 -10.47
C SER A 184 9.84 -0.86 -9.29
N ASP A 185 9.55 -0.26 -8.13
CA ASP A 185 9.17 -1.02 -6.94
C ASP A 185 7.78 -1.64 -7.08
N SER A 186 6.80 -0.96 -7.71
CA SER A 186 5.49 -1.53 -7.98
C SER A 186 5.55 -2.70 -8.95
N LEU A 187 6.38 -2.61 -10.01
CA LEU A 187 6.59 -3.70 -10.96
C LEU A 187 7.27 -4.90 -10.31
N LEU A 188 8.29 -4.65 -9.47
CA LEU A 188 8.95 -5.72 -8.72
C LEU A 188 7.99 -6.39 -7.74
N THR A 189 7.15 -5.61 -7.05
CA THR A 189 6.09 -6.12 -6.17
C THR A 189 5.15 -7.06 -6.93
N ALA A 190 4.74 -6.68 -8.14
CA ALA A 190 3.91 -7.52 -9.01
C ALA A 190 4.57 -8.86 -9.33
N ARG A 191 5.81 -8.83 -9.75
CA ARG A 191 6.59 -10.03 -10.09
C ARG A 191 6.82 -10.94 -8.89
N VAL A 192 7.16 -10.35 -7.75
CA VAL A 192 7.35 -11.10 -6.49
C VAL A 192 6.05 -11.76 -6.05
N TYR A 193 4.93 -11.04 -6.11
CA TYR A 193 3.63 -11.58 -5.77
C TYR A 193 3.26 -12.79 -6.61
N THR A 194 3.37 -12.67 -7.93
CA THR A 194 3.08 -13.76 -8.87
C THR A 194 3.96 -14.98 -8.59
N LYS A 195 5.26 -14.78 -8.45
CA LYS A 195 6.21 -15.87 -8.19
C LYS A 195 6.02 -16.51 -6.81
N MET A 196 5.70 -15.71 -5.80
CA MET A 196 5.42 -16.22 -4.45
C MET A 196 4.17 -17.12 -4.45
N ARG A 197 3.09 -16.71 -5.11
CA ARG A 197 1.87 -17.52 -5.23
C ARG A 197 2.15 -18.87 -5.87
N MET A 198 2.93 -18.88 -6.95
CA MET A 198 3.29 -20.10 -7.66
C MET A 198 4.23 -21.00 -6.84
N ALA A 199 5.23 -20.42 -6.17
CA ALA A 199 6.24 -21.18 -5.45
C ALA A 199 5.74 -21.81 -4.14
N TYR A 200 4.75 -21.19 -3.49
CA TYR A 200 4.25 -21.61 -2.18
C TYR A 200 2.79 -22.09 -2.20
N GLU A 201 2.17 -22.21 -3.38
CA GLU A 201 0.77 -22.63 -3.53
C GLU A 201 -0.19 -21.90 -2.57
N ILE A 202 -0.03 -20.58 -2.47
CA ILE A 202 -0.68 -19.76 -1.44
C ILE A 202 -2.19 -19.63 -1.71
N ASP A 203 -2.98 -19.96 -0.70
CA ASP A 203 -4.39 -19.53 -0.63
C ASP A 203 -4.45 -18.08 -0.12
N GLU A 204 -4.65 -17.15 -1.04
CA GLU A 204 -4.68 -15.71 -0.76
C GLU A 204 -5.81 -15.30 0.18
N THR A 205 -6.87 -16.08 0.26
CA THR A 205 -8.02 -15.76 1.12
C THR A 205 -7.63 -15.74 2.60
N LEU A 206 -6.62 -16.49 2.99
CA LEU A 206 -6.08 -16.52 4.34
C LEU A 206 -5.38 -15.20 4.72
N PHE A 207 -4.84 -14.50 3.74
CA PHE A 207 -4.02 -13.28 3.91
C PHE A 207 -4.77 -12.00 3.51
N ALA A 208 -5.96 -12.12 2.91
CA ALA A 208 -6.75 -10.98 2.51
C ALA A 208 -7.03 -10.05 3.69
N GLY A 209 -6.73 -8.77 3.53
CA GLY A 209 -6.90 -7.74 4.54
C GLY A 209 -5.85 -7.72 5.66
N CYS A 210 -4.86 -8.61 5.64
CA CYS A 210 -3.79 -8.60 6.64
C CYS A 210 -2.63 -7.72 6.17
N LEU A 211 -2.23 -6.74 6.99
CA LEU A 211 -1.07 -5.89 6.74
C LEU A 211 0.04 -6.16 7.75
N TYR A 212 1.27 -6.08 7.28
CA TYR A 212 2.42 -6.10 8.16
C TYR A 212 2.44 -4.82 9.02
N GLY A 213 2.56 -4.99 10.34
CA GLY A 213 2.68 -3.88 11.30
C GLY A 213 1.39 -3.52 12.06
N ILE A 214 0.23 -4.03 11.67
CA ILE A 214 -1.03 -3.88 12.40
C ILE A 214 -1.74 -5.22 12.61
N SER A 215 -2.49 -5.33 13.70
CA SER A 215 -3.30 -6.52 14.03
C SER A 215 -4.70 -6.48 13.43
N ALA A 216 -5.25 -5.28 13.20
CA ALA A 216 -6.58 -5.12 12.65
C ALA A 216 -6.64 -5.56 11.18
N ARG A 217 -7.60 -6.44 10.88
CA ARG A 217 -7.83 -6.91 9.51
C ARG A 217 -8.68 -5.92 8.73
N ILE A 218 -8.29 -5.62 7.51
CA ILE A 218 -9.04 -4.79 6.59
C ILE A 218 -10.13 -5.65 5.95
N CYS A 219 -11.38 -5.27 6.14
CA CYS A 219 -12.52 -5.99 5.59
C CYS A 219 -13.45 -5.05 4.84
N LYS A 220 -13.88 -5.45 3.65
CA LYS A 220 -15.00 -4.76 2.97
C LYS A 220 -16.26 -4.91 3.83
N PRO A 221 -17.06 -3.84 3.97
CA PRO A 221 -18.37 -3.96 4.60
C PRO A 221 -19.24 -4.94 3.81
N ILE A 222 -19.80 -5.91 4.49
CA ILE A 222 -20.79 -6.80 3.90
C ILE A 222 -22.09 -6.00 3.73
N ALA A 223 -22.56 -5.86 2.51
CA ALA A 223 -23.89 -5.30 2.25
C ALA A 223 -24.94 -6.33 2.72
N VAL A 224 -25.52 -6.10 3.88
CA VAL A 224 -26.66 -6.91 4.35
C VAL A 224 -27.90 -6.40 3.60
N PRO A 225 -28.62 -7.24 2.85
CA PRO A 225 -29.88 -6.86 2.27
C PRO A 225 -30.85 -6.51 3.40
N ASN A 226 -31.25 -5.26 3.51
CA ASN A 226 -32.28 -4.88 4.46
C ASN A 226 -33.62 -5.28 3.88
N THR A 227 -34.43 -5.98 4.65
CA THR A 227 -35.80 -6.35 4.29
C THR A 227 -36.70 -5.16 3.95
N ASN A 228 -36.26 -3.93 4.27
CA ASN A 228 -36.98 -2.67 4.01
C ASN A 228 -36.36 -1.81 2.90
N GLY A 229 -35.54 -2.37 2.01
CA GLY A 229 -35.00 -1.66 0.82
C GLY A 229 -33.95 -0.59 1.08
N ARG A 230 -33.50 -0.37 2.32
CA ARG A 230 -32.37 0.52 2.66
C ARG A 230 -31.11 -0.29 2.95
N ARG A 231 -29.99 0.08 2.31
CA ARG A 231 -28.69 -0.56 2.56
C ARG A 231 -28.12 -0.04 3.88
N CYS A 232 -28.03 -0.90 4.89
CA CYS A 232 -27.30 -0.63 6.12
C CYS A 232 -25.92 -1.27 6.04
N PHE A 233 -24.88 -0.53 6.42
CA PHE A 233 -23.52 -1.04 6.56
C PHE A 233 -23.27 -1.32 8.04
N ILE A 234 -22.98 -2.56 8.40
CA ILE A 234 -22.57 -2.93 9.76
C ILE A 234 -21.07 -3.18 9.74
N PRO A 235 -20.29 -2.44 10.54
CA PRO A 235 -18.86 -2.77 10.73
C PRO A 235 -18.79 -4.06 11.54
N THR A 236 -18.24 -5.13 10.98
CA THR A 236 -18.00 -6.35 11.72
C THR A 236 -16.73 -6.22 12.55
N ALA A 237 -16.90 -6.04 13.87
CA ALA A 237 -15.84 -6.23 14.83
C ALA A 237 -15.64 -7.74 15.07
N THR A 238 -14.38 -8.16 14.94
CA THR A 238 -13.73 -9.32 15.58
C THR A 238 -14.56 -10.58 15.84
N THR A 239 -14.87 -11.33 14.79
CA THR A 239 -15.07 -12.79 14.88
C THR A 239 -14.44 -13.44 13.64
N PRO A 240 -13.79 -14.62 13.74
CA PRO A 240 -13.32 -15.31 12.55
C PRO A 240 -14.53 -15.67 11.71
N ALA A 241 -14.66 -15.03 10.56
CA ALA A 241 -15.78 -15.24 9.65
C ALA A 241 -15.74 -16.66 9.08
N PRO A 242 -16.90 -17.32 8.97
CA PRO A 242 -17.00 -18.57 8.23
C PRO A 242 -16.67 -18.30 6.76
N PHE A 243 -15.99 -19.26 6.17
CA PHE A 243 -15.50 -19.29 4.78
C PHE A 243 -16.50 -18.69 3.78
N LEU A 244 -16.27 -17.45 3.37
CA LEU A 244 -16.87 -16.89 2.17
C LEU A 244 -15.90 -17.13 1.01
N ARG A 245 -16.23 -18.10 0.16
CA ARG A 245 -15.58 -18.28 -1.14
C ARG A 245 -15.71 -16.96 -1.92
N CYS A 246 -14.59 -16.24 -2.09
CA CYS A 246 -14.50 -15.22 -3.10
C CYS A 246 -14.51 -15.93 -4.45
N ILE A 247 -15.67 -15.92 -5.12
CA ILE A 247 -15.77 -16.41 -6.51
C ILE A 247 -15.15 -15.31 -7.36
N THR A 248 -13.89 -15.51 -7.73
CA THR A 248 -13.13 -14.61 -8.58
C THR A 248 -13.54 -14.80 -10.02
N THR A 249 -14.45 -13.98 -10.48
CA THR A 249 -14.60 -13.73 -11.92
C THR A 249 -13.78 -12.47 -12.25
N HIS A 250 -12.66 -12.65 -12.96
CA HIS A 250 -11.85 -11.60 -13.60
C HIS A 250 -11.49 -10.39 -12.74
N THR A 251 -10.71 -10.59 -11.70
CA THR A 251 -10.21 -9.49 -10.87
C THR A 251 -8.84 -9.06 -11.38
N SER A 252 -8.73 -7.84 -11.90
CA SER A 252 -7.43 -7.21 -12.13
C SER A 252 -6.81 -6.83 -10.79
N VAL A 253 -5.50 -7.03 -10.63
CA VAL A 253 -4.76 -6.74 -9.41
C VAL A 253 -4.01 -5.44 -9.60
N PHE A 254 -4.20 -4.48 -8.70
CA PHE A 254 -3.38 -3.27 -8.62
C PHE A 254 -2.27 -3.47 -7.60
N MET A 255 -1.07 -3.13 -8.00
CA MET A 255 0.09 -3.15 -7.12
C MET A 255 0.58 -1.74 -6.92
N ILE A 256 0.66 -1.33 -5.67
CA ILE A 256 1.14 -0.01 -5.30
C ILE A 256 2.51 -0.16 -4.66
N ALA A 257 3.43 0.70 -5.05
CA ALA A 257 4.61 0.99 -4.27
C ALA A 257 4.83 2.50 -4.21
N ALA A 258 5.21 2.98 -3.05
CA ALA A 258 5.85 4.27 -2.91
C ALA A 258 7.28 4.04 -2.44
N PRO A 259 8.24 4.91 -2.82
CA PRO A 259 9.64 4.69 -2.48
C PRO A 259 9.85 4.87 -0.99
N PHE A 260 9.72 3.82 -0.21
CA PHE A 260 10.26 3.71 1.15
C PHE A 260 9.63 2.54 1.92
N SER A 261 10.18 1.35 1.78
CA SER A 261 9.83 0.24 2.67
C SER A 261 10.99 -0.21 3.57
N HIS A 262 12.09 0.53 3.62
CA HIS A 262 13.29 0.06 4.30
C HIS A 262 14.04 1.15 5.04
N VAL A 263 13.50 1.65 6.15
CA VAL A 263 14.30 2.12 7.27
C VAL A 263 13.56 1.68 8.54
N LEU A 264 13.83 0.50 8.97
CA LEU A 264 13.92 0.06 10.37
C LEU A 264 14.79 -1.20 10.40
#